data_a934e60de960556a47d1414cafa831df
#
_entry.id   a934e60de960556a47d1414cafa831df
#
_cell.length_a   1.000
_cell.length_b   1.000
_cell.length_c   1.000
_cell.angle_alpha   90.00
_cell.angle_beta   90.00
_cell.angle_gamma   90.00
#
_symmetry.space_group_name_H-M   'P 1'
#
loop_
_entity.id
_entity.type
_entity.pdbx_description
1 polymer ?
#
loop_
_entity_poly.entity_id
_entity_poly.type
_entity_poly.pdbx_seq_one_letter_code
_entity_poly.pdbx_strand_id
1 'polypeptide(L)'
;MKYYIISGETSGDNHASRVIQKIAELDKNAQYRGMGGDKSQAAGQTLFIHQKEMAIMGFVEILSSLFKIFRNLKKIKRDILEWKPDALILVDYPGFNFKIARFGKSINIPVHYYISPKAWAWKEKRVNLIKRDVDYLYSILPFEEAFFKPHGVKSIYVGNPSKETVDEYIASSPTLDEKNCIALLPGSRKQEIQTSLPIMLKAIKDYDSTILVAQAPGFDNNFYHQFNPKLKLVSND
;
A
#
# COMPACT_ATOMS: atom_id res chain seq x y z
N MET A 1 16.66 15.63 -10.06
CA MET A 1 17.20 14.43 -9.37
C MET A 1 16.64 13.14 -9.97
N LYS A 2 17.30 12.00 -9.74
CA LYS A 2 16.85 10.66 -10.16
C LYS A 2 16.33 9.89 -8.94
N TYR A 3 15.06 9.51 -8.93
CA TYR A 3 14.43 8.79 -7.83
C TYR A 3 14.08 7.36 -8.26
N TYR A 4 14.61 6.36 -7.54
CA TYR A 4 14.22 4.97 -7.76
C TYR A 4 13.13 4.59 -6.76
N ILE A 5 11.90 4.39 -7.26
CA ILE A 5 10.71 4.21 -6.43
C ILE A 5 10.23 2.77 -6.51
N ILE A 6 9.94 2.15 -5.36
CA ILE A 6 9.49 0.76 -5.29
C ILE A 6 8.20 0.67 -4.47
N SER A 7 7.13 0.27 -5.13
CA SER A 7 5.86 -0.15 -4.53
C SER A 7 5.47 -1.53 -5.05
N GLY A 8 5.08 -2.45 -4.18
CA GLY A 8 4.83 -3.85 -4.53
C GLY A 8 3.35 -4.25 -4.58
N GLU A 9 2.45 -3.36 -4.17
CA GLU A 9 1.01 -3.62 -4.05
C GLU A 9 0.21 -2.42 -4.56
N THR A 10 -1.07 -2.64 -4.92
CA THR A 10 -1.95 -1.61 -5.49
C THR A 10 -2.11 -0.39 -4.57
N SER A 11 -2.21 -0.60 -3.26
CA SER A 11 -2.24 0.50 -2.29
C SER A 11 -0.94 1.30 -2.29
N GLY A 12 0.19 0.60 -2.31
CA GLY A 12 1.52 1.22 -2.39
C GLY A 12 1.72 2.01 -3.68
N ASP A 13 1.20 1.52 -4.82
CA ASP A 13 1.23 2.22 -6.10
C ASP A 13 0.45 3.54 -6.07
N ASN A 14 -0.73 3.53 -5.45
CA ASN A 14 -1.51 4.75 -5.24
C ASN A 14 -0.76 5.78 -4.40
N HIS A 15 -0.06 5.35 -3.35
CA HIS A 15 0.74 6.24 -2.52
C HIS A 15 2.00 6.72 -3.24
N ALA A 16 2.67 5.83 -4.00
CA ALA A 16 3.84 6.19 -4.81
C ALA A 16 3.49 7.24 -5.87
N SER A 17 2.34 7.10 -6.55
CA SER A 17 1.91 8.06 -7.57
C SER A 17 1.72 9.47 -7.01
N ARG A 18 1.14 9.61 -5.81
CA ARG A 18 0.99 10.91 -5.13
C ARG A 18 2.34 11.52 -4.75
N VAL A 19 3.28 10.70 -4.25
CA VAL A 19 4.65 11.15 -3.95
C VAL A 19 5.33 11.66 -5.21
N ILE A 20 5.21 10.95 -6.34
CA ILE A 20 5.76 11.36 -7.63
C ILE A 20 5.19 12.72 -8.06
N GLN A 21 3.87 12.88 -8.00
CA GLN A 21 3.21 14.15 -8.35
C GLN A 21 3.72 15.32 -7.51
N LYS A 22 3.86 15.11 -6.19
CA LYS A 22 4.37 16.16 -5.29
C LYS A 22 5.85 16.47 -5.51
N ILE A 23 6.69 15.48 -5.79
CA ILE A 23 8.10 15.73 -6.16
C ILE A 23 8.16 16.48 -7.48
N ALA A 24 7.31 16.17 -8.47
CA ALA A 24 7.29 16.85 -9.76
C ALA A 24 6.88 18.34 -9.67
N GLU A 25 6.12 18.72 -8.63
CA GLU A 25 5.83 20.13 -8.33
C GLU A 25 7.09 20.89 -7.89
N LEU A 26 7.97 20.22 -7.12
CA LEU A 26 9.17 20.79 -6.50
C LEU A 26 10.43 20.68 -7.36
N ASP A 27 10.57 19.58 -8.08
CA ASP A 27 11.72 19.28 -8.98
C ASP A 27 11.22 18.98 -10.39
N LYS A 28 11.16 20.01 -11.24
CA LYS A 28 10.68 19.90 -12.63
C LYS A 28 11.54 19.00 -13.52
N ASN A 29 12.77 18.72 -13.10
CA ASN A 29 13.71 17.87 -13.83
C ASN A 29 13.84 16.46 -13.18
N ALA A 30 12.95 16.13 -12.25
CA ALA A 30 12.95 14.84 -11.59
C ALA A 30 12.72 13.70 -12.59
N GLN A 31 13.47 12.63 -12.45
CA GLN A 31 13.30 11.39 -13.21
C GLN A 31 12.94 10.26 -12.26
N TYR A 32 11.96 9.46 -12.63
CA TYR A 32 11.43 8.38 -11.80
C TYR A 32 11.56 7.04 -12.51
N ARG A 33 12.13 6.04 -11.84
CA ARG A 33 12.25 4.68 -12.35
C ARG A 33 12.04 3.67 -11.23
N GLY A 34 11.68 2.44 -11.53
CA GLY A 34 11.65 1.35 -10.55
C GLY A 34 10.50 0.39 -10.71
N MET A 35 9.92 -0.05 -9.59
CA MET A 35 8.79 -0.98 -9.55
C MET A 35 7.53 -0.28 -9.05
N GLY A 36 6.43 -0.44 -9.78
CA GLY A 36 5.15 0.19 -9.46
C GLY A 36 4.02 -0.40 -10.30
N GLY A 37 2.92 0.31 -10.34
CA GLY A 37 1.75 -0.07 -11.13
C GLY A 37 1.29 1.03 -12.08
N ASP A 38 0.05 0.89 -12.56
CA ASP A 38 -0.53 1.76 -13.57
C ASP A 38 -0.60 3.23 -13.09
N LYS A 39 -0.82 3.48 -11.77
CA LYS A 39 -0.94 4.84 -11.22
C LYS A 39 0.40 5.58 -11.14
N SER A 40 1.44 4.92 -10.66
CA SER A 40 2.78 5.51 -10.63
C SER A 40 3.35 5.70 -12.04
N GLN A 41 3.03 4.80 -12.98
CA GLN A 41 3.36 4.98 -14.39
C GLN A 41 2.67 6.22 -14.97
N ALA A 42 1.37 6.39 -14.73
CA ALA A 42 0.62 7.56 -15.18
C ALA A 42 1.14 8.87 -14.55
N ALA A 43 1.71 8.80 -13.33
CA ALA A 43 2.35 9.92 -12.65
C ALA A 43 3.77 10.23 -13.17
N GLY A 44 4.30 9.46 -14.13
CA GLY A 44 5.59 9.71 -14.80
C GLY A 44 6.71 8.73 -14.43
N GLN A 45 6.44 7.66 -13.68
CA GLN A 45 7.45 6.64 -13.39
C GLN A 45 7.70 5.73 -14.59
N THR A 46 8.96 5.60 -14.99
CA THR A 46 9.39 4.55 -15.92
C THR A 46 9.42 3.21 -15.19
N LEU A 47 8.48 2.33 -15.49
CA LEU A 47 8.44 1.02 -14.85
C LEU A 47 9.51 0.10 -15.40
N PHE A 48 10.40 -0.37 -14.54
CA PHE A 48 11.34 -1.45 -14.82
C PHE A 48 10.70 -2.82 -14.57
N ILE A 49 9.86 -2.92 -13.54
CA ILE A 49 9.02 -4.09 -13.24
C ILE A 49 7.63 -3.58 -12.88
N HIS A 50 6.59 -4.19 -13.48
CA HIS A 50 5.23 -3.90 -13.09
C HIS A 50 4.84 -4.76 -11.84
N GLN A 51 4.17 -4.15 -10.85
CA GLN A 51 3.79 -4.84 -9.60
C GLN A 51 2.94 -6.11 -9.82
N LYS A 52 2.14 -6.18 -10.88
CA LYS A 52 1.38 -7.38 -11.27
C LYS A 52 2.29 -8.60 -11.46
N GLU A 53 3.56 -8.39 -11.84
CA GLU A 53 4.53 -9.46 -11.91
C GLU A 53 4.94 -10.00 -10.54
N MET A 54 4.66 -9.27 -9.45
CA MET A 54 4.94 -9.69 -8.07
C MET A 54 3.75 -10.37 -7.41
N ALA A 55 2.54 -10.27 -8.00
CA ALA A 55 1.34 -10.88 -7.45
C ALA A 55 1.46 -12.42 -7.43
N ILE A 56 1.22 -12.98 -6.24
CA ILE A 56 1.21 -14.43 -6.02
C ILE A 56 -0.26 -14.86 -6.10
N MET A 57 -0.61 -15.63 -7.13
CA MET A 57 -1.93 -16.25 -7.24
C MET A 57 -1.84 -17.72 -6.83
N GLY A 58 -2.47 -18.06 -5.69
CA GLY A 58 -2.72 -19.45 -5.28
C GLY A 58 -1.71 -20.10 -4.33
N PHE A 59 -2.19 -21.08 -3.57
CA PHE A 59 -1.45 -21.78 -2.50
C PHE A 59 -0.35 -22.72 -3.05
N VAL A 60 -0.49 -23.20 -4.29
CA VAL A 60 0.43 -24.19 -4.93
C VAL A 60 1.71 -23.52 -5.48
N GLU A 61 1.74 -22.19 -5.61
CA GLU A 61 2.83 -21.45 -6.25
C GLU A 61 3.85 -20.82 -5.28
N ILE A 62 3.85 -21.21 -4.00
CA ILE A 62 4.71 -20.57 -2.99
C ILE A 62 6.20 -20.70 -3.32
N LEU A 63 6.64 -21.87 -3.78
CA LEU A 63 8.05 -22.09 -4.15
C LEU A 63 8.45 -21.32 -5.42
N SER A 64 7.61 -21.35 -6.45
CA SER A 64 7.86 -20.62 -7.70
C SER A 64 7.85 -19.10 -7.48
N SER A 65 7.01 -18.63 -6.56
CA SER A 65 6.93 -17.21 -6.19
C SER A 65 8.19 -16.72 -5.46
N LEU A 66 8.81 -17.54 -4.61
CA LEU A 66 10.08 -17.21 -3.98
C LEU A 66 11.19 -17.03 -5.01
N PHE A 67 11.32 -17.95 -5.98
CA PHE A 67 12.27 -17.79 -7.08
C PHE A 67 12.04 -16.51 -7.89
N LYS A 68 10.79 -16.18 -8.17
CA LYS A 68 10.40 -14.95 -8.87
C LYS A 68 10.79 -13.69 -8.07
N ILE A 69 10.53 -13.68 -6.76
CA ILE A 69 10.93 -12.59 -5.86
C ILE A 69 12.45 -12.41 -5.87
N PHE A 70 13.23 -13.50 -5.72
CA PHE A 70 14.70 -13.42 -5.74
C PHE A 70 15.25 -12.96 -7.08
N ARG A 71 14.68 -13.46 -8.19
CA ARG A 71 15.04 -13.03 -9.54
C ARG A 71 14.79 -11.54 -9.74
N ASN A 72 13.61 -11.06 -9.34
CA ASN A 72 13.25 -9.65 -9.49
C ASN A 72 14.10 -8.76 -8.56
N LEU A 73 14.43 -9.22 -7.35
CA LEU A 73 15.36 -8.54 -6.47
C LEU A 73 16.74 -8.35 -7.13
N LYS A 74 17.27 -9.41 -7.79
CA LYS A 74 18.55 -9.34 -8.50
C LYS A 74 18.48 -8.39 -9.69
N LYS A 75 17.38 -8.42 -10.46
CA LYS A 75 17.16 -7.50 -11.58
C LYS A 75 17.13 -6.04 -11.12
N ILE A 76 16.34 -5.72 -10.08
CA ILE A 76 16.23 -4.37 -9.53
C ILE A 76 17.57 -3.86 -9.02
N LYS A 77 18.33 -4.68 -8.29
CA LYS A 77 19.66 -4.28 -7.82
C LYS A 77 20.60 -3.94 -8.96
N ARG A 78 20.57 -4.71 -10.04
CA ARG A 78 21.37 -4.41 -11.24
C ARG A 78 20.92 -3.12 -11.91
N ASP A 79 19.63 -2.92 -12.07
CA ASP A 79 19.06 -1.70 -12.66
C ASP A 79 19.39 -0.45 -11.84
N ILE A 80 19.38 -0.52 -10.51
CA ILE A 80 19.82 0.56 -9.62
C ILE A 80 21.29 0.93 -9.88
N LEU A 81 22.18 -0.07 -10.02
CA LEU A 81 23.60 0.17 -10.31
C LEU A 81 23.83 0.81 -11.68
N GLU A 82 23.07 0.38 -12.68
CA GLU A 82 23.17 0.89 -14.05
C GLU A 82 22.57 2.30 -14.18
N TRP A 83 21.41 2.53 -13.56
CA TRP A 83 20.70 3.82 -13.68
C TRP A 83 21.24 4.90 -12.74
N LYS A 84 21.88 4.52 -11.62
CA LYS A 84 22.54 5.40 -10.63
C LYS A 84 21.58 6.48 -10.10
N PRO A 85 20.56 6.11 -9.33
CA PRO A 85 19.65 7.08 -8.72
C PRO A 85 20.33 7.89 -7.62
N ASP A 86 19.83 9.11 -7.40
CA ASP A 86 20.26 9.98 -6.29
C ASP A 86 19.63 9.55 -4.97
N ALA A 87 18.45 8.88 -4.99
CA ALA A 87 17.74 8.38 -3.82
C ALA A 87 16.86 7.17 -4.14
N LEU A 88 16.69 6.29 -3.15
CA LEU A 88 15.70 5.21 -3.16
C LEU A 88 14.48 5.64 -2.34
N ILE A 89 13.28 5.51 -2.90
CA ILE A 89 12.00 5.71 -2.21
C ILE A 89 11.26 4.37 -2.15
N LEU A 90 11.18 3.80 -0.95
CA LEU A 90 10.58 2.49 -0.71
C LEU A 90 9.22 2.67 -0.04
N VAL A 91 8.16 2.25 -0.73
CA VAL A 91 6.78 2.45 -0.25
C VAL A 91 6.24 1.14 0.29
N ASP A 92 5.99 1.06 1.62
CA ASP A 92 5.50 -0.14 2.30
C ASP A 92 6.25 -1.44 1.88
N TYR A 93 5.57 -2.54 1.64
CA TYR A 93 6.08 -3.82 1.10
C TYR A 93 7.35 -4.34 1.78
N PRO A 94 7.35 -4.50 3.12
CA PRO A 94 8.56 -4.66 3.92
C PRO A 94 9.36 -5.93 3.61
N GLY A 95 8.72 -7.02 3.18
CA GLY A 95 9.40 -8.27 2.85
C GLY A 95 10.44 -8.14 1.72
N PHE A 96 10.18 -7.27 0.78
CA PHE A 96 11.03 -6.98 -0.36
C PHE A 96 11.91 -5.74 -0.09
N ASN A 97 11.28 -4.67 0.36
CA ASN A 97 11.90 -3.37 0.50
C ASN A 97 13.07 -3.33 1.50
N PHE A 98 13.05 -4.11 2.58
CA PHE A 98 14.23 -4.23 3.47
C PHE A 98 15.47 -4.79 2.77
N LYS A 99 15.31 -5.68 1.78
CA LYS A 99 16.44 -6.21 1.02
C LYS A 99 17.02 -5.17 0.06
N ILE A 100 16.18 -4.27 -0.44
CA ILE A 100 16.61 -3.14 -1.27
C ILE A 100 17.20 -2.04 -0.39
N ALA A 101 16.62 -1.74 0.77
CA ALA A 101 17.16 -0.76 1.72
C ALA A 101 18.61 -1.12 2.11
N ARG A 102 18.85 -2.38 2.53
CA ARG A 102 20.19 -2.87 2.84
C ARG A 102 21.15 -2.74 1.66
N PHE A 103 20.67 -3.02 0.45
CA PHE A 103 21.50 -2.87 -0.75
C PHE A 103 21.81 -1.39 -1.03
N GLY A 104 20.83 -0.49 -1.00
CA GLY A 104 21.03 0.94 -1.17
C GLY A 104 22.05 1.49 -0.18
N LYS A 105 21.93 1.10 1.09
CA LYS A 105 22.92 1.47 2.13
C LYS A 105 24.32 0.97 1.83
N SER A 106 24.46 -0.25 1.30
CA SER A 106 25.76 -0.83 0.96
C SER A 106 26.48 -0.14 -0.21
N ILE A 107 25.73 0.63 -1.01
CA ILE A 107 26.28 1.40 -2.16
C ILE A 107 26.13 2.92 -1.96
N ASN A 108 25.90 3.35 -0.71
CA ASN A 108 25.81 4.75 -0.29
C ASN A 108 24.74 5.59 -1.02
N ILE A 109 23.62 4.98 -1.38
CA ILE A 109 22.46 5.71 -1.88
C ILE A 109 21.51 5.99 -0.70
N PRO A 110 21.05 7.23 -0.48
CA PRO A 110 20.07 7.57 0.55
C PRO A 110 18.78 6.77 0.41
N VAL A 111 18.32 6.17 1.52
CA VAL A 111 17.14 5.32 1.58
C VAL A 111 16.02 6.04 2.33
N HIS A 112 14.96 6.40 1.62
CA HIS A 112 13.72 6.94 2.13
C HIS A 112 12.67 5.82 2.22
N TYR A 113 12.11 5.58 3.40
CA TYR A 113 11.08 4.58 3.59
C TYR A 113 9.77 5.26 3.95
N TYR A 114 8.81 5.22 3.04
CA TYR A 114 7.47 5.79 3.20
C TYR A 114 6.45 4.72 3.55
N ILE A 115 5.59 5.00 4.50
CA ILE A 115 4.66 4.09 5.18
C ILE A 115 5.46 3.07 6.00
N SER A 116 5.79 3.48 7.21
CA SER A 116 6.53 2.69 8.19
C SER A 116 5.98 1.26 8.33
N PRO A 117 6.83 0.23 8.29
CA PRO A 117 6.41 -1.13 8.60
C PRO A 117 5.87 -1.20 10.02
N LYS A 118 4.70 -1.85 10.20
CA LYS A 118 4.03 -1.98 11.50
C LYS A 118 4.84 -2.85 12.49
N ALA A 119 6.08 -2.42 12.80
CA ALA A 119 6.98 -3.13 13.69
C ALA A 119 6.44 -3.20 15.12
N TRP A 120 5.69 -2.19 15.53
CA TRP A 120 5.02 -2.10 16.83
C TRP A 120 3.92 -3.14 17.05
N ALA A 121 3.33 -3.70 15.99
CA ALA A 121 2.22 -4.64 16.10
C ALA A 121 2.67 -6.09 16.40
N TRP A 122 3.75 -6.57 15.73
CA TRP A 122 4.09 -8.00 15.79
C TRP A 122 5.52 -8.39 15.38
N LYS A 123 6.32 -7.48 14.88
CA LYS A 123 7.70 -7.76 14.41
C LYS A 123 8.69 -6.68 14.85
N GLU A 124 8.78 -6.45 16.15
CA GLU A 124 9.68 -5.45 16.74
C GLU A 124 11.14 -5.57 16.27
N LYS A 125 11.63 -6.79 16.01
CA LYS A 125 12.96 -7.02 15.42
C LYS A 125 13.20 -6.26 14.10
N ARG A 126 12.14 -5.84 13.40
CA ARG A 126 12.24 -4.99 12.20
C ARG A 126 12.80 -3.59 12.49
N VAL A 127 12.65 -3.11 13.71
CA VAL A 127 13.22 -1.83 14.13
C VAL A 127 14.74 -1.80 13.92
N ASN A 128 15.44 -2.92 14.20
CA ASN A 128 16.86 -3.03 13.96
C ASN A 128 17.25 -2.94 12.48
N LEU A 129 16.39 -3.47 11.59
CA LEU A 129 16.60 -3.35 10.14
C LEU A 129 16.39 -1.90 9.68
N ILE A 130 15.36 -1.25 10.19
CA ILE A 130 15.09 0.17 9.89
C ILE A 130 16.26 1.03 10.36
N LYS A 131 16.69 0.87 11.63
CA LYS A 131 17.81 1.62 12.20
C LYS A 131 19.10 1.48 11.40
N ARG A 132 19.36 0.29 10.86
CA ARG A 132 20.60 0.00 10.12
C ARG A 132 20.57 0.47 8.67
N ASP A 133 19.42 0.29 8.00
CA ASP A 133 19.35 0.29 6.54
C ASP A 133 18.49 1.45 5.96
N VAL A 134 17.81 2.26 6.81
CA VAL A 134 16.94 3.35 6.39
C VAL A 134 17.48 4.67 6.92
N ASP A 135 17.68 5.67 6.04
CA ASP A 135 18.14 6.99 6.43
C ASP A 135 16.99 7.92 6.84
N TYR A 136 15.86 7.82 6.17
CA TYR A 136 14.65 8.62 6.41
C TYR A 136 13.41 7.73 6.48
N LEU A 137 12.80 7.65 7.66
CA LEU A 137 11.57 6.90 7.89
C LEU A 137 10.38 7.87 7.98
N TYR A 138 9.38 7.67 7.13
CA TYR A 138 8.14 8.45 7.15
C TYR A 138 6.99 7.60 7.68
N SER A 139 6.46 8.00 8.83
CA SER A 139 5.38 7.32 9.52
C SER A 139 4.02 7.96 9.20
N ILE A 140 2.96 7.16 9.23
CA ILE A 140 1.60 7.60 8.90
C ILE A 140 0.65 7.56 10.09
N LEU A 141 1.10 7.06 11.23
CA LEU A 141 0.34 7.05 12.47
C LEU A 141 1.05 7.91 13.53
N PRO A 142 0.32 8.78 14.25
CA PRO A 142 0.94 9.78 15.12
C PRO A 142 1.77 9.19 16.27
N PHE A 143 1.43 7.99 16.75
CA PHE A 143 2.15 7.34 17.85
C PHE A 143 3.46 6.66 17.41
N GLU A 144 3.71 6.48 16.12
CA GLU A 144 4.89 5.77 15.60
C GLU A 144 6.20 6.49 15.93
N GLU A 145 6.20 7.83 15.96
CA GLU A 145 7.38 8.58 16.41
C GLU A 145 7.76 8.25 17.85
N ALA A 146 6.76 8.20 18.74
CA ALA A 146 6.97 7.84 20.14
C ALA A 146 7.45 6.39 20.29
N PHE A 147 6.97 5.48 19.45
CA PHE A 147 7.43 4.09 19.41
C PHE A 147 8.88 3.97 18.92
N PHE A 148 9.26 4.65 17.85
CA PHE A 148 10.61 4.53 17.27
C PHE A 148 11.71 5.26 18.07
N LYS A 149 11.35 6.33 18.77
CA LYS A 149 12.30 7.17 19.52
C LYS A 149 13.17 6.40 20.54
N PRO A 150 12.63 5.51 21.43
CA PRO A 150 13.45 4.75 22.38
C PRO A 150 14.44 3.78 21.70
N HIS A 151 14.12 3.35 20.48
CA HIS A 151 15.01 2.47 19.71
C HIS A 151 16.12 3.22 18.94
N GLY A 152 16.16 4.55 19.06
CA GLY A 152 17.11 5.39 18.35
C GLY A 152 16.88 5.45 16.85
N VAL A 153 15.64 5.27 16.39
CA VAL A 153 15.20 5.47 15.02
C VAL A 153 14.48 6.81 14.95
N LYS A 154 14.96 7.71 14.08
CA LYS A 154 14.28 8.96 13.79
C LYS A 154 13.20 8.71 12.73
N SER A 155 11.94 8.80 13.12
CA SER A 155 10.82 8.82 12.18
C SER A 155 10.21 10.22 12.10
N ILE A 156 9.61 10.52 10.96
CA ILE A 156 8.92 11.77 10.68
C ILE A 156 7.46 11.44 10.41
N TYR A 157 6.56 11.94 11.25
CA TYR A 157 5.14 11.78 11.02
C TYR A 157 4.67 12.71 9.89
N VAL A 158 4.16 12.13 8.81
CA VAL A 158 3.75 12.87 7.60
C VAL A 158 2.24 12.87 7.36
N GLY A 159 1.47 12.36 8.31
CA GLY A 159 0.03 12.16 8.16
C GLY A 159 -0.34 10.85 7.46
N ASN A 160 -1.62 10.50 7.54
CA ASN A 160 -2.14 9.29 6.91
C ASN A 160 -2.67 9.63 5.50
N PRO A 161 -2.09 9.06 4.42
CA PRO A 161 -2.51 9.36 3.06
C PRO A 161 -3.97 8.94 2.75
N SER A 162 -4.54 8.02 3.53
CA SER A 162 -5.96 7.68 3.40
C SER A 162 -6.87 8.82 3.81
N LYS A 163 -6.43 9.66 4.78
CA LYS A 163 -7.20 10.84 5.18
C LYS A 163 -7.33 11.83 4.03
N GLU A 164 -6.24 12.13 3.35
CA GLU A 164 -6.25 13.02 2.18
C GLU A 164 -7.23 12.54 1.11
N THR A 165 -7.23 11.21 0.81
CA THR A 165 -8.17 10.62 -0.15
C THR A 165 -9.63 10.78 0.30
N VAL A 166 -9.90 10.60 1.59
CA VAL A 166 -11.26 10.77 2.15
C VAL A 166 -11.68 12.23 2.12
N ASP A 167 -10.79 13.15 2.50
CA ASP A 167 -11.07 14.59 2.49
C ASP A 167 -11.37 15.10 1.06
N GLU A 168 -10.60 14.65 0.07
CA GLU A 168 -10.84 14.95 -1.35
C GLU A 168 -12.20 14.42 -1.83
N TYR A 169 -12.54 13.19 -1.44
CA TYR A 169 -13.83 12.58 -1.78
C TYR A 169 -15.00 13.35 -1.14
N ILE A 170 -14.91 13.68 0.15
CA ILE A 170 -15.94 14.45 0.84
C ILE A 170 -16.12 15.83 0.20
N ALA A 171 -15.02 16.50 -0.17
CA ALA A 171 -15.08 17.82 -0.81
C ALA A 171 -15.70 17.79 -2.21
N SER A 172 -15.60 16.67 -2.93
CA SER A 172 -16.10 16.50 -4.30
C SER A 172 -17.46 15.81 -4.40
N SER A 173 -17.90 15.16 -3.33
CA SER A 173 -19.14 14.36 -3.33
C SER A 173 -20.31 15.13 -2.75
N PRO A 174 -21.50 15.03 -3.33
CA PRO A 174 -22.70 15.57 -2.70
C PRO A 174 -22.93 14.86 -1.37
N THR A 175 -23.42 15.60 -0.39
CA THR A 175 -23.80 15.07 0.92
C THR A 175 -24.88 14.00 0.72
N LEU A 176 -24.56 12.75 0.99
CA LEU A 176 -25.57 11.69 1.02
C LEU A 176 -26.43 11.91 2.26
N ASP A 177 -27.65 12.40 2.07
CA ASP A 177 -28.66 12.56 3.14
C ASP A 177 -29.39 11.21 3.38
N GLU A 178 -28.69 10.11 3.39
CA GLU A 178 -29.23 8.80 3.75
C GLU A 178 -29.26 8.66 5.29
N LYS A 179 -30.33 9.12 5.87
CA LYS A 179 -30.66 8.88 7.29
C LYS A 179 -31.02 7.39 7.45
N ASN A 180 -30.55 6.75 8.52
CA ASN A 180 -30.78 5.34 8.86
C ASN A 180 -30.20 4.31 7.87
N CYS A 181 -28.93 4.42 7.52
CA CYS A 181 -28.23 3.34 6.83
C CYS A 181 -27.11 2.75 7.68
N ILE A 182 -26.87 1.44 7.51
CA ILE A 182 -25.75 0.71 8.08
C ILE A 182 -24.86 0.23 6.94
N ALA A 183 -23.60 0.68 6.91
CA ALA A 183 -22.63 0.21 5.93
C ALA A 183 -21.88 -1.00 6.48
N LEU A 184 -21.86 -2.10 5.73
CA LEU A 184 -21.07 -3.29 6.02
C LEU A 184 -19.84 -3.32 5.12
N LEU A 185 -18.66 -3.43 5.71
CA LEU A 185 -17.38 -3.54 5.02
C LEU A 185 -16.76 -4.93 5.31
N PRO A 186 -17.19 -5.99 4.59
CA PRO A 186 -16.83 -7.37 4.93
C PRO A 186 -15.39 -7.75 4.59
N GLY A 187 -14.64 -6.87 3.93
CA GLY A 187 -13.26 -7.10 3.51
C GLY A 187 -13.07 -7.07 2.00
N SER A 188 -11.82 -7.25 1.57
CA SER A 188 -11.42 -7.18 0.16
C SER A 188 -11.00 -8.53 -0.44
N ARG A 189 -10.91 -9.59 0.37
CA ARG A 189 -10.54 -10.93 -0.06
C ARG A 189 -11.71 -11.90 0.09
N LYS A 190 -11.80 -12.88 -0.84
CA LYS A 190 -12.86 -13.88 -0.85
C LYS A 190 -13.09 -14.52 0.52
N GLN A 191 -12.02 -14.96 1.16
CA GLN A 191 -12.09 -15.61 2.47
C GLN A 191 -12.56 -14.67 3.59
N GLU A 192 -12.12 -13.41 3.56
CA GLU A 192 -12.57 -12.37 4.50
C GLU A 192 -14.08 -12.16 4.38
N ILE A 193 -14.56 -11.95 3.15
CA ILE A 193 -15.97 -11.72 2.87
C ILE A 193 -16.83 -12.93 3.30
N GLN A 194 -16.39 -14.14 2.93
CA GLN A 194 -17.10 -15.38 3.27
C GLN A 194 -17.21 -15.62 4.78
N THR A 195 -16.22 -15.17 5.54
CA THR A 195 -16.22 -15.33 7.00
C THR A 195 -16.97 -14.19 7.71
N SER A 196 -16.75 -12.95 7.28
CA SER A 196 -17.22 -11.77 8.00
C SER A 196 -18.67 -11.40 7.66
N LEU A 197 -19.05 -11.47 6.37
CA LEU A 197 -20.38 -11.02 5.93
C LEU A 197 -21.54 -11.76 6.61
N PRO A 198 -21.55 -13.10 6.75
CA PRO A 198 -22.61 -13.80 7.47
C PRO A 198 -22.75 -13.37 8.95
N ILE A 199 -21.61 -13.11 9.60
CA ILE A 199 -21.61 -12.65 11.00
C ILE A 199 -22.19 -11.25 11.10
N MET A 200 -21.77 -10.34 10.20
CA MET A 200 -22.28 -8.97 10.14
C MET A 200 -23.78 -8.94 9.88
N LEU A 201 -24.26 -9.72 8.91
CA LEU A 201 -25.70 -9.81 8.61
C LEU A 201 -26.53 -10.35 9.79
N LYS A 202 -25.98 -11.32 10.53
CA LYS A 202 -26.62 -11.84 11.74
C LYS A 202 -26.69 -10.78 12.83
N ALA A 203 -25.65 -9.99 12.99
CA ALA A 203 -25.58 -8.96 14.03
C ALA A 203 -26.57 -7.81 13.82
N ILE A 204 -26.94 -7.52 12.56
CA ILE A 204 -27.83 -6.40 12.21
C ILE A 204 -29.26 -6.82 11.86
N LYS A 205 -29.62 -8.10 12.03
CA LYS A 205 -30.92 -8.63 11.58
C LYS A 205 -32.15 -7.92 12.17
N ASP A 206 -32.01 -7.38 13.40
CA ASP A 206 -33.10 -6.76 14.16
C ASP A 206 -33.10 -5.21 14.02
N TYR A 207 -32.22 -4.64 13.18
CA TYR A 207 -32.16 -3.20 12.95
C TYR A 207 -33.08 -2.82 11.75
N ASP A 208 -33.92 -1.83 11.99
CA ASP A 208 -34.77 -1.22 10.94
C ASP A 208 -33.98 -0.11 10.23
N SER A 209 -33.07 -0.53 9.35
CA SER A 209 -32.18 0.38 8.61
C SER A 209 -31.91 -0.14 7.22
N THR A 210 -31.60 0.76 6.29
CA THR A 210 -31.09 0.37 4.98
C THR A 210 -29.68 -0.21 5.12
N ILE A 211 -29.49 -1.45 4.68
CA ILE A 211 -28.19 -2.11 4.73
C ILE A 211 -27.47 -1.93 3.41
N LEU A 212 -26.31 -1.31 3.46
CA LEU A 212 -25.40 -1.12 2.32
C LEU A 212 -24.17 -2.02 2.51
N VAL A 213 -23.84 -2.83 1.50
CA VAL A 213 -22.63 -3.68 1.55
C VAL A 213 -21.61 -3.15 0.56
N ALA A 214 -20.42 -2.78 1.06
CA ALA A 214 -19.31 -2.37 0.22
C ALA A 214 -18.82 -3.57 -0.60
N GLN A 215 -18.91 -3.46 -1.92
CA GLN A 215 -18.47 -4.47 -2.88
C GLN A 215 -16.97 -4.30 -3.15
N ALA A 216 -16.21 -5.36 -2.93
CA ALA A 216 -14.78 -5.36 -3.23
C ALA A 216 -14.54 -5.55 -4.74
N PRO A 217 -13.55 -4.89 -5.33
CA PRO A 217 -13.18 -5.08 -6.73
C PRO A 217 -12.89 -6.54 -7.07
N GLY A 218 -13.38 -7.00 -8.22
CA GLY A 218 -13.18 -8.37 -8.70
C GLY A 218 -14.21 -9.40 -8.22
N PHE A 219 -15.25 -8.98 -7.51
CA PHE A 219 -16.37 -9.83 -7.15
C PHE A 219 -17.66 -9.27 -7.74
N ASP A 220 -18.47 -10.15 -8.35
CA ASP A 220 -19.77 -9.77 -8.93
C ASP A 220 -20.90 -9.78 -7.89
N ASN A 221 -22.06 -9.29 -8.28
CA ASN A 221 -23.24 -9.25 -7.43
C ASN A 221 -23.68 -10.65 -6.99
N ASN A 222 -23.53 -11.66 -7.86
CA ASN A 222 -23.95 -13.05 -7.58
C ASN A 222 -23.15 -13.62 -6.40
N PHE A 223 -21.86 -13.24 -6.29
CA PHE A 223 -21.02 -13.65 -5.15
C PHE A 223 -21.57 -13.14 -3.81
N TYR A 224 -22.13 -11.94 -3.77
CA TYR A 224 -22.71 -11.37 -2.55
C TYR A 224 -24.15 -11.85 -2.32
N HIS A 225 -24.94 -11.99 -3.37
CA HIS A 225 -26.34 -12.42 -3.28
C HIS A 225 -26.49 -13.86 -2.80
N GLN A 226 -25.47 -14.71 -2.84
CA GLN A 226 -25.49 -16.03 -2.21
C GLN A 226 -25.67 -15.96 -0.68
N PHE A 227 -25.29 -14.86 -0.03
CA PHE A 227 -25.46 -14.65 1.41
C PHE A 227 -26.84 -14.08 1.76
N ASN A 228 -27.35 -13.19 0.93
CA ASN A 228 -28.71 -12.66 1.00
C ASN A 228 -29.04 -11.97 -0.34
N PRO A 229 -30.07 -12.43 -1.09
CA PRO A 229 -30.41 -11.89 -2.40
C PRO A 229 -30.95 -10.45 -2.37
N LYS A 230 -31.30 -9.93 -1.17
CA LYS A 230 -31.82 -8.56 -0.98
C LYS A 230 -30.74 -7.55 -0.60
N LEU A 231 -29.46 -7.92 -0.62
CA LEU A 231 -28.38 -6.99 -0.29
C LEU A 231 -28.31 -5.83 -1.29
N LYS A 232 -28.26 -4.63 -0.76
CA LYS A 232 -27.95 -3.42 -1.54
C LYS A 232 -26.44 -3.27 -1.59
N LEU A 233 -25.86 -3.49 -2.78
CA LEU A 233 -24.41 -3.43 -3.00
C LEU A 233 -24.00 -2.04 -3.46
N VAL A 234 -22.86 -1.56 -2.97
CA VAL A 234 -22.26 -0.30 -3.37
C VAL A 234 -20.84 -0.60 -3.84
N SER A 235 -20.56 -0.30 -5.12
CA SER A 235 -19.21 -0.38 -5.72
C SER A 235 -18.57 1.00 -5.82
N ASN A 236 -17.25 1.01 -5.96
CA ASN A 236 -16.45 2.21 -6.20
C ASN A 236 -16.17 2.38 -7.71
N ASP A 237 -17.15 2.19 -8.56
CA ASP A 237 -17.01 2.42 -10.01
C ASP A 237 -17.44 3.84 -10.39
#